data_c145c06075001c75bb6194970d6fb070
#
_entry.id   c145c06075001c75bb6194970d6fb070
#
_cell.length_a   1.000
_cell.length_b   1.000
_cell.length_c   1.000
_cell.angle_alpha   90.00
_cell.angle_beta   90.00
_cell.angle_gamma   90.00
#
_symmetry.space_group_name_H-M   'P 1'
#
loop_
_entity.id
_entity.type
_entity.pdbx_description
1 polymer ?
#
loop_
_entity_poly.entity_id
_entity_poly.type
_entity_poly.pdbx_seq_one_letter_code
_entity_poly.pdbx_strand_id
1 'polypeptide(L)'
;MTRRDLFHKWFAYALGLLPVWVLDAYILPRYPLWGTSPMLLPLAVAAVAVLEGAYAGTGFGMAVGLFWELAYPVGVGGQVFYLALAGMAMGAVSQYALSQSFPGCLICSAGVLGLLDGLRVARMLFINAADLPDLLQVAVPEFLWSLAWTPLVWLLFRAVYNRMGGTKLA
;
A
#
# COMPACT_ATOMS: atom_id res chain seq x y z
N MET A 1 -4.85 -10.69 24.20
CA MET A 1 -3.57 -10.04 23.88
C MET A 1 -3.27 -8.95 24.90
N THR A 2 -2.11 -8.99 25.52
CA THR A 2 -1.68 -7.96 26.48
C THR A 2 -1.30 -6.69 25.69
N ARG A 3 -1.43 -5.50 26.32
CA ARG A 3 -1.01 -4.23 25.66
C ARG A 3 0.44 -4.27 25.15
N ARG A 4 1.28 -5.03 25.83
CA ARG A 4 2.69 -5.23 25.48
C ARG A 4 2.84 -6.02 24.18
N ASP A 5 2.00 -7.04 23.95
CA ASP A 5 2.03 -7.86 22.74
C ASP A 5 1.58 -7.05 21.51
N LEU A 6 0.58 -6.19 21.72
CA LEU A 6 0.09 -5.29 20.67
C LEU A 6 1.18 -4.29 20.24
N PHE A 7 1.90 -3.72 21.19
CA PHE A 7 3.00 -2.79 20.90
C PHE A 7 4.13 -3.47 20.12
N HIS A 8 4.55 -4.68 20.53
CA HIS A 8 5.58 -5.44 19.83
C HIS A 8 5.16 -5.80 18.39
N LYS A 9 3.89 -6.14 18.22
CA LYS A 9 3.32 -6.45 16.90
C LYS A 9 3.40 -5.23 15.95
N TRP A 10 2.90 -4.08 16.39
CA TRP A 10 2.93 -2.86 15.58
C TRP A 10 4.34 -2.35 15.32
N PHE A 11 5.23 -2.51 16.29
CA PHE A 11 6.65 -2.21 16.11
C PHE A 11 7.29 -3.12 15.06
N ALA A 12 6.96 -4.40 15.04
CA ALA A 12 7.43 -5.33 14.01
C ALA A 12 6.93 -4.96 12.60
N TYR A 13 5.66 -4.51 12.48
CA TYR A 13 5.15 -3.99 11.21
C TYR A 13 5.85 -2.71 10.77
N ALA A 14 6.11 -1.80 11.70
CA ALA A 14 6.87 -0.57 11.42
C ALA A 14 8.32 -0.91 10.97
N LEU A 15 8.94 -1.88 11.63
CA LEU A 15 10.28 -2.37 11.23
C LEU A 15 10.25 -3.03 9.83
N GLY A 16 9.19 -3.77 9.51
CA GLY A 16 8.96 -4.34 8.17
C GLY A 16 8.69 -3.29 7.09
N LEU A 17 8.17 -2.12 7.47
CA LEU A 17 7.95 -1.02 6.54
C LEU A 17 9.26 -0.34 6.12
N LEU A 18 10.28 -0.31 6.98
CA LEU A 18 11.55 0.35 6.69
C LEU A 18 12.24 -0.17 5.42
N PRO A 19 12.45 -1.49 5.22
CA PRO A 19 13.06 -1.99 3.98
C PRO A 19 12.19 -1.69 2.75
N VAL A 20 10.86 -1.72 2.87
CA VAL A 20 9.94 -1.36 1.78
C VAL A 20 10.14 0.11 1.41
N TRP A 21 10.21 1.00 2.40
CA TRP A 21 10.45 2.41 2.19
C TRP A 21 11.82 2.70 1.59
N VAL A 22 12.89 2.04 2.06
CA VAL A 22 14.24 2.21 1.51
C VAL A 22 14.28 1.77 0.04
N LEU A 23 13.60 0.67 -0.30
CA LEU A 23 13.43 0.23 -1.69
C LEU A 23 12.71 1.30 -2.51
N ASP A 24 11.57 1.78 -2.03
CA ASP A 24 10.70 2.76 -2.70
C ASP A 24 11.40 4.11 -2.90
N ALA A 25 12.09 4.63 -1.86
CA ALA A 25 12.67 5.97 -1.87
C ALA A 25 14.05 6.06 -2.53
N TYR A 26 14.88 5.02 -2.39
CA TYR A 26 16.32 5.11 -2.74
C TYR A 26 16.76 4.16 -3.85
N ILE A 27 16.20 2.96 -3.92
CA ILE A 27 16.67 1.94 -4.85
C ILE A 27 15.90 2.01 -6.17
N LEU A 28 14.59 1.95 -6.11
CA LEU A 28 13.74 1.87 -7.30
C LEU A 28 13.77 3.12 -8.18
N PRO A 29 13.86 4.36 -7.64
CA PRO A 29 14.03 5.55 -8.48
C PRO A 29 15.33 5.58 -9.30
N ARG A 30 16.33 4.77 -8.91
CA ARG A 30 17.58 4.65 -9.67
C ARG A 30 17.46 3.71 -10.88
N TYR A 31 16.45 2.86 -10.90
CA TYR A 31 16.18 1.88 -11.96
C TYR A 31 14.75 2.02 -12.48
N PRO A 32 14.39 3.19 -13.07
CA PRO A 32 13.05 3.38 -13.57
C PRO A 32 12.81 2.45 -14.76
N LEU A 33 11.73 1.71 -14.74
CA LEU A 33 11.24 0.97 -15.91
C LEU A 33 10.28 1.87 -16.68
N TRP A 34 10.52 2.05 -17.95
CA TRP A 34 9.77 2.97 -18.82
C TRP A 34 9.64 4.41 -18.27
N GLY A 35 10.63 4.86 -17.49
CA GLY A 35 10.62 6.20 -16.89
C GLY A 35 9.75 6.36 -15.66
N THR A 36 9.15 5.28 -15.14
CA THR A 36 8.31 5.29 -13.94
C THR A 36 8.93 4.46 -12.81
N SER A 37 8.69 4.87 -11.57
CA SER A 37 9.06 4.13 -10.36
C SER A 37 7.81 3.47 -9.75
N PRO A 38 7.93 2.25 -9.21
CA PRO A 38 6.80 1.57 -8.59
C PRO A 38 6.45 2.21 -7.24
N MET A 39 5.19 2.12 -6.83
CA MET A 39 4.69 2.55 -5.54
C MET A 39 4.59 1.36 -4.58
N LEU A 40 5.54 1.19 -3.66
CA LEU A 40 5.54 0.06 -2.72
C LEU A 40 4.76 0.33 -1.44
N LEU A 41 4.67 1.58 -0.99
CA LEU A 41 3.98 1.93 0.25
C LEU A 41 2.48 1.56 0.25
N PRO A 42 1.71 1.80 -0.82
CA PRO A 42 0.33 1.32 -0.92
C PRO A 42 0.20 -0.21 -0.88
N LEU A 43 1.18 -0.94 -1.45
CA LEU A 43 1.21 -2.40 -1.39
C LEU A 43 1.39 -2.91 0.05
N ALA A 44 2.21 -2.22 0.86
CA ALA A 44 2.38 -2.54 2.26
C ALA A 44 1.07 -2.37 3.03
N VAL A 45 0.30 -1.31 2.76
CA VAL A 45 -1.03 -1.09 3.36
C VAL A 45 -2.00 -2.20 2.94
N ALA A 46 -2.03 -2.57 1.67
CA ALA A 46 -2.88 -3.66 1.18
C ALA A 46 -2.52 -5.00 1.84
N ALA A 47 -1.23 -5.33 1.95
CA ALA A 47 -0.77 -6.57 2.57
C ALA A 47 -1.17 -6.66 4.05
N VAL A 48 -0.98 -5.59 4.82
CA VAL A 48 -1.38 -5.55 6.24
C VAL A 48 -2.90 -5.58 6.40
N ALA A 49 -3.63 -4.86 5.55
CA ALA A 49 -5.10 -4.85 5.57
C ALA A 49 -5.69 -6.24 5.30
N VAL A 50 -5.12 -6.99 4.36
CA VAL A 50 -5.54 -8.37 4.05
C VAL A 50 -5.23 -9.33 5.19
N LEU A 51 -4.08 -9.17 5.86
CA LEU A 51 -3.64 -10.06 6.94
C LEU A 51 -4.36 -9.80 8.27
N GLU A 52 -4.59 -8.53 8.61
CA GLU A 52 -5.06 -8.12 9.94
C GLU A 52 -6.49 -7.56 9.95
N GLY A 53 -7.06 -7.31 8.76
CA GLY A 53 -8.43 -6.82 8.61
C GLY A 53 -8.57 -5.30 8.57
N ALA A 54 -9.84 -4.84 8.50
CA ALA A 54 -10.18 -3.44 8.22
C ALA A 54 -9.65 -2.43 9.25
N TYR A 55 -9.82 -2.71 10.54
CA TYR A 55 -9.37 -1.77 11.59
C TYR A 55 -7.85 -1.60 11.61
N ALA A 56 -7.14 -2.72 11.50
CA ALA A 56 -5.69 -2.70 11.45
C ALA A 56 -5.17 -2.07 10.15
N GLY A 57 -5.80 -2.38 9.02
CA GLY A 57 -5.51 -1.77 7.72
C GLY A 57 -5.72 -0.26 7.72
N THR A 58 -6.78 0.23 8.35
CA THR A 58 -7.03 1.67 8.51
C THR A 58 -5.92 2.35 9.31
N GLY A 59 -5.62 1.81 10.50
CA GLY A 59 -4.59 2.37 11.36
C GLY A 59 -3.20 2.36 10.72
N PHE A 60 -2.84 1.27 10.06
CA PHE A 60 -1.58 1.16 9.32
C PHE A 60 -1.55 2.09 8.11
N GLY A 61 -2.66 2.20 7.36
CA GLY A 61 -2.81 3.13 6.24
C GLY A 61 -2.65 4.60 6.66
N MET A 62 -3.22 4.99 7.82
CA MET A 62 -3.00 6.33 8.40
C MET A 62 -1.52 6.56 8.72
N ALA A 63 -0.87 5.61 9.38
CA ALA A 63 0.54 5.72 9.74
C ALA A 63 1.45 5.82 8.51
N VAL A 64 1.22 4.98 7.49
CA VAL A 64 1.96 5.01 6.22
C VAL A 64 1.69 6.30 5.46
N GLY A 65 0.44 6.78 5.42
CA GLY A 65 0.08 8.04 4.78
C GLY A 65 0.74 9.24 5.43
N LEU A 66 0.76 9.29 6.77
CA LEU A 66 1.48 10.33 7.51
C LEU A 66 2.99 10.27 7.23
N PHE A 67 3.55 9.07 7.24
CA PHE A 67 4.95 8.86 6.91
C PHE A 67 5.28 9.31 5.48
N TRP A 68 4.37 9.04 4.53
CA TRP A 68 4.50 9.51 3.14
C TRP A 68 4.52 11.04 3.05
N GLU A 69 3.57 11.73 3.69
CA GLU A 69 3.49 13.18 3.67
C GLU A 69 4.72 13.85 4.31
N LEU A 70 5.28 13.22 5.34
CA LEU A 70 6.52 13.69 5.98
C LEU A 70 7.76 13.45 5.12
N ALA A 71 7.82 12.30 4.43
CA ALA A 71 8.97 11.93 3.58
C ALA A 71 8.96 12.66 2.23
N TYR A 72 7.78 12.97 1.69
CA TYR A 72 7.59 13.59 0.39
C TYR A 72 6.75 14.87 0.46
N PRO A 73 7.30 15.97 1.02
CA PRO A 73 6.56 17.21 1.30
C PRO A 73 6.03 17.94 0.07
N VAL A 74 6.49 17.58 -1.12
CA VAL A 74 6.05 18.18 -2.41
C VAL A 74 4.75 17.54 -2.93
N GLY A 75 4.23 16.54 -2.23
CA GLY A 75 2.99 15.85 -2.59
C GLY A 75 1.75 16.70 -2.32
N VAL A 76 0.68 16.33 -2.99
CA VAL A 76 -0.66 16.83 -2.69
C VAL A 76 -1.10 16.20 -1.37
N GLY A 77 -1.31 16.99 -0.35
CA GLY A 77 -1.79 16.52 0.95
C GLY A 77 -3.05 15.63 0.83
N GLY A 78 -3.31 14.85 1.88
CA GLY A 78 -4.46 13.93 1.92
C GLY A 78 -4.12 12.47 1.71
N GLN A 79 -2.83 12.12 1.54
CA GLN A 79 -2.39 10.72 1.43
C GLN A 79 -2.76 9.91 2.67
N VAL A 80 -2.73 10.54 3.84
CA VAL A 80 -3.20 9.93 5.09
C VAL A 80 -4.63 9.44 4.95
N PHE A 81 -5.51 10.27 4.41
CA PHE A 81 -6.93 9.94 4.24
C PHE A 81 -7.13 8.85 3.18
N TYR A 82 -6.48 8.99 2.02
CA TYR A 82 -6.60 8.02 0.93
C TYR A 82 -6.10 6.64 1.32
N LEU A 83 -4.93 6.54 1.97
CA LEU A 83 -4.38 5.27 2.42
C LEU A 83 -5.14 4.66 3.60
N ALA A 84 -5.68 5.48 4.50
CA ALA A 84 -6.55 4.99 5.57
C ALA A 84 -7.85 4.39 5.01
N LEU A 85 -8.49 5.09 4.07
CA LEU A 85 -9.71 4.63 3.43
C LEU A 85 -9.46 3.37 2.59
N ALA A 86 -8.36 3.34 1.84
CA ALA A 86 -7.94 2.17 1.09
C ALA A 86 -7.68 0.97 2.01
N GLY A 87 -6.95 1.16 3.11
CA GLY A 87 -6.69 0.12 4.10
C GLY A 87 -7.97 -0.43 4.73
N MET A 88 -8.93 0.45 5.04
CA MET A 88 -10.24 0.05 5.55
C MET A 88 -11.02 -0.77 4.52
N ALA A 89 -11.14 -0.26 3.29
CA ALA A 89 -11.90 -0.92 2.22
C ALA A 89 -11.31 -2.28 1.88
N MET A 90 -9.98 -2.38 1.71
CA MET A 90 -9.31 -3.64 1.37
C MET A 90 -9.36 -4.64 2.52
N GLY A 91 -9.22 -4.18 3.76
CA GLY A 91 -9.41 -5.03 4.93
C GLY A 91 -10.83 -5.57 5.05
N ALA A 92 -11.84 -4.75 4.78
CA ALA A 92 -13.23 -5.19 4.74
C ALA A 92 -13.49 -6.20 3.61
N VAL A 93 -13.01 -5.90 2.38
CA VAL A 93 -13.14 -6.83 1.25
C VAL A 93 -12.45 -8.16 1.54
N SER A 94 -11.26 -8.13 2.17
CA SER A 94 -10.55 -9.35 2.56
C SER A 94 -11.31 -10.17 3.60
N GLN A 95 -11.98 -9.52 4.55
CA GLN A 95 -12.74 -10.22 5.60
C GLN A 95 -14.01 -10.88 5.06
N TYR A 96 -14.70 -10.24 4.12
CA TYR A 96 -16.03 -10.68 3.68
C TYR A 96 -16.04 -11.43 2.34
N ALA A 97 -15.10 -11.13 1.44
CA ALA A 97 -15.14 -11.64 0.07
C ALA A 97 -13.90 -12.46 -0.32
N LEU A 98 -12.76 -12.23 0.30
CA LEU A 98 -11.50 -12.87 -0.08
C LEU A 98 -10.88 -13.54 1.14
N SER A 99 -10.26 -14.71 0.94
CA SER A 99 -9.48 -15.36 2.00
C SER A 99 -8.16 -14.59 2.24
N GLN A 100 -7.55 -14.77 3.43
CA GLN A 100 -6.21 -14.28 3.77
C GLN A 100 -5.13 -15.00 2.94
N SER A 101 -5.22 -14.90 1.63
CA SER A 101 -4.40 -15.61 0.66
C SER A 101 -3.64 -14.64 -0.24
N PHE A 102 -2.61 -15.14 -0.89
CA PHE A 102 -1.85 -14.35 -1.87
C PHE A 102 -2.73 -13.80 -3.01
N PRO A 103 -3.65 -14.57 -3.63
CA PRO A 103 -4.56 -14.00 -4.63
C PRO A 103 -5.43 -12.86 -4.10
N GLY A 104 -5.91 -12.99 -2.85
CA GLY A 104 -6.65 -11.91 -2.19
C GLY A 104 -5.82 -10.65 -2.04
N CYS A 105 -4.55 -10.77 -1.61
CA CYS A 105 -3.63 -9.64 -1.54
C CYS A 105 -3.38 -9.02 -2.92
N LEU A 106 -3.21 -9.81 -3.97
CA LEU A 106 -2.99 -9.32 -5.34
C LEU A 106 -4.17 -8.48 -5.83
N ILE A 107 -5.40 -8.95 -5.62
CA ILE A 107 -6.62 -8.23 -5.99
C ILE A 107 -6.74 -6.92 -5.19
N CYS A 108 -6.51 -6.98 -3.88
CA CYS A 108 -6.54 -5.80 -3.02
C CYS A 108 -5.43 -4.79 -3.40
N SER A 109 -4.22 -5.25 -3.71
CA SER A 109 -3.13 -4.40 -4.18
C SER A 109 -3.47 -3.72 -5.50
N ALA A 110 -4.03 -4.46 -6.46
CA ALA A 110 -4.51 -3.89 -7.71
C ALA A 110 -5.63 -2.84 -7.47
N GLY A 111 -6.53 -3.11 -6.53
CA GLY A 111 -7.59 -2.18 -6.16
C GLY A 111 -7.05 -0.87 -5.56
N VAL A 112 -6.09 -0.94 -4.63
CA VAL A 112 -5.47 0.24 -4.02
C VAL A 112 -4.70 1.06 -5.05
N LEU A 113 -3.85 0.41 -5.85
CA LEU A 113 -3.08 1.07 -6.89
C LEU A 113 -4.00 1.73 -7.92
N GLY A 114 -5.00 0.99 -8.42
CA GLY A 114 -5.97 1.52 -9.39
C GLY A 114 -6.78 2.69 -8.84
N LEU A 115 -7.13 2.68 -7.54
CA LEU A 115 -7.80 3.81 -6.88
C LEU A 115 -6.89 5.04 -6.82
N LEU A 116 -5.64 4.87 -6.40
CA LEU A 116 -4.68 5.99 -6.26
C LEU A 116 -4.32 6.58 -7.62
N ASP A 117 -4.01 5.74 -8.61
CA ASP A 117 -3.71 6.17 -9.97
C ASP A 117 -4.93 6.80 -10.63
N GLY A 118 -6.11 6.21 -10.45
CA GLY A 118 -7.36 6.76 -10.95
C GLY A 118 -7.68 8.14 -10.38
N LEU A 119 -7.48 8.35 -9.07
CA LEU A 119 -7.66 9.66 -8.42
C LEU A 119 -6.62 10.66 -8.92
N ARG A 120 -5.36 10.24 -9.12
CA ARG A 120 -4.30 11.07 -9.67
C ARG A 120 -4.63 11.51 -11.09
N VAL A 121 -5.01 10.57 -11.96
CA VAL A 121 -5.41 10.84 -13.35
C VAL A 121 -6.64 11.76 -13.40
N ALA A 122 -7.68 11.44 -12.65
CA ALA A 122 -8.89 12.26 -12.60
C ALA A 122 -8.58 13.70 -12.19
N ARG A 123 -7.74 13.87 -11.16
CA ARG A 123 -7.34 15.19 -10.71
C ARG A 123 -6.55 15.97 -11.77
N MET A 124 -5.59 15.32 -12.44
CA MET A 124 -4.79 15.97 -13.49
C MET A 124 -5.67 16.40 -14.67
N LEU A 125 -6.69 15.61 -15.01
CA LEU A 125 -7.69 15.96 -16.02
C LEU A 125 -8.54 17.16 -15.58
N PHE A 126 -8.98 17.23 -14.32
CA PHE A 126 -9.79 18.36 -13.82
C PHE A 126 -9.05 19.69 -13.86
N ILE A 127 -7.75 19.70 -13.64
CA ILE A 127 -6.91 20.91 -13.73
C ILE A 127 -6.37 21.17 -15.13
N ASN A 128 -6.76 20.38 -16.13
CA ASN A 128 -6.27 20.44 -17.52
C ASN A 128 -4.74 20.46 -17.62
N ALA A 129 -4.06 19.67 -16.75
CA ALA A 129 -2.60 19.65 -16.69
C ALA A 129 -1.96 18.79 -17.78
N ALA A 130 -2.68 17.78 -18.28
CA ALA A 130 -2.22 16.89 -19.34
C ALA A 130 -3.39 16.16 -19.99
N ASP A 131 -3.20 15.67 -21.22
CA ASP A 131 -4.18 14.88 -21.95
C ASP A 131 -4.27 13.44 -21.39
N LEU A 132 -5.44 12.82 -21.53
CA LEU A 132 -5.69 11.46 -21.05
C LEU A 132 -4.68 10.42 -21.59
N PRO A 133 -4.30 10.41 -22.88
CA PRO A 133 -3.32 9.47 -23.39
C PRO A 133 -1.96 9.57 -22.71
N ASP A 134 -1.48 10.78 -22.45
CA ASP A 134 -0.19 11.02 -21.80
C ASP A 134 -0.20 10.55 -20.35
N LEU A 135 -1.30 10.79 -19.63
CA LEU A 135 -1.47 10.32 -18.25
C LEU A 135 -1.51 8.80 -18.17
N LEU A 136 -2.17 8.13 -19.11
CA LEU A 136 -2.23 6.67 -19.16
C LEU A 136 -0.88 6.03 -19.51
N GLN A 137 -0.06 6.67 -20.35
CA GLN A 137 1.28 6.19 -20.68
C GLN A 137 2.19 6.14 -19.44
N VAL A 138 1.93 6.94 -18.43
CA VAL A 138 2.66 6.93 -17.16
C VAL A 138 2.00 6.00 -16.14
N ALA A 139 0.69 6.09 -15.97
CA ALA A 139 -0.04 5.35 -14.96
C ALA A 139 -0.04 3.82 -15.19
N VAL A 140 -0.19 3.38 -16.45
CA VAL A 140 -0.25 1.93 -16.76
C VAL A 140 1.07 1.21 -16.47
N PRO A 141 2.25 1.69 -16.91
CA PRO A 141 3.52 1.08 -16.55
C PRO A 141 3.80 1.13 -15.03
N GLU A 142 3.48 2.26 -14.36
CA GLU A 142 3.63 2.42 -12.92
C GLU A 142 2.80 1.37 -12.15
N PHE A 143 1.53 1.20 -12.55
CA PHE A 143 0.63 0.19 -12.00
C PHE A 143 1.16 -1.23 -12.17
N LEU A 144 1.54 -1.62 -13.40
CA LEU A 144 2.04 -2.97 -13.68
C LEU A 144 3.35 -3.26 -12.96
N TRP A 145 4.24 -2.27 -12.93
CA TRP A 145 5.52 -2.39 -12.24
C TRP A 145 5.34 -2.50 -10.74
N SER A 146 4.45 -1.71 -10.14
CA SER A 146 4.10 -1.81 -8.73
C SER A 146 3.50 -3.18 -8.39
N LEU A 147 2.59 -3.67 -9.24
CA LEU A 147 1.94 -4.97 -9.02
C LEU A 147 2.95 -6.14 -9.04
N ALA A 148 4.00 -6.05 -9.85
CA ALA A 148 5.06 -7.07 -9.89
C ALA A 148 5.82 -7.21 -8.54
N TRP A 149 5.84 -6.17 -7.70
CA TRP A 149 6.44 -6.20 -6.36
C TRP A 149 5.52 -6.74 -5.27
N THR A 150 4.24 -6.95 -5.57
CA THR A 150 3.26 -7.49 -4.59
C THR A 150 3.72 -8.80 -3.93
N PRO A 151 4.30 -9.80 -4.64
CA PRO A 151 4.73 -11.04 -4.01
C PRO A 151 5.80 -10.82 -2.93
N LEU A 152 6.75 -9.93 -3.20
CA LEU A 152 7.84 -9.63 -2.27
C LEU A 152 7.32 -8.93 -1.01
N VAL A 153 6.48 -7.92 -1.19
CA VAL A 153 5.84 -7.19 -0.07
C VAL A 153 4.96 -8.14 0.74
N TRP A 154 4.17 -8.97 0.06
CA TRP A 154 3.34 -9.97 0.72
C TRP A 154 4.15 -10.95 1.57
N LEU A 155 5.23 -11.53 1.03
CA LEU A 155 6.07 -12.46 1.76
C LEU A 155 6.70 -11.82 3.00
N LEU A 156 7.14 -10.58 2.89
CA LEU A 156 7.72 -9.82 4.00
C LEU A 156 6.69 -9.66 5.14
N PHE A 157 5.51 -9.12 4.84
CA PHE A 157 4.49 -8.86 5.85
C PHE A 157 3.85 -10.16 6.38
N ARG A 158 3.74 -11.19 5.56
CA ARG A 158 3.31 -12.52 6.00
C ARG A 158 4.32 -13.16 6.96
N ALA A 159 5.61 -12.96 6.74
CA ALA A 159 6.64 -13.43 7.67
C ALA A 159 6.52 -12.73 9.04
N VAL A 160 6.27 -11.43 9.05
CA VAL A 160 6.01 -10.67 10.29
C VAL A 160 4.73 -11.17 10.97
N TYR A 161 3.64 -11.34 10.22
CA TYR A 161 2.37 -11.86 10.71
C TYR A 161 2.51 -13.22 11.39
N ASN A 162 3.21 -14.16 10.74
CA ASN A 162 3.41 -15.50 11.26
C ASN A 162 4.28 -15.53 12.53
N ARG A 163 5.25 -14.62 12.65
CA ARG A 163 6.12 -14.52 13.84
C ARG A 163 5.44 -13.88 15.04
N MET A 164 4.49 -12.98 14.81
CA MET A 164 3.82 -12.22 15.88
C MET A 164 2.48 -12.84 16.34
N GLY A 165 2.14 -14.05 15.85
CA GLY A 165 0.89 -14.72 16.21
C GLY A 165 -0.33 -13.97 15.64
N GLY A 166 -0.52 -14.08 14.33
CA GLY A 166 -1.57 -13.35 13.62
C GLY A 166 -2.99 -13.57 14.15
N THR A 167 -3.80 -12.55 14.06
CA THR A 167 -5.22 -12.62 14.40
C THR A 167 -5.91 -13.46 13.31
N LYS A 168 -6.30 -14.69 13.63
CA LYS A 168 -7.16 -15.46 12.74
C LYS A 168 -8.50 -14.72 12.68
N LEU A 169 -8.78 -14.13 11.53
CA LEU A 169 -10.12 -13.61 11.24
C LEU A 169 -11.00 -14.83 11.02
N ALA A 170 -11.96 -15.03 11.90
CA ALA A 170 -12.95 -16.10 11.82
C ALA A 170 -14.02 -15.76 10.79
#